data_bbfc2a0b8e77b6b86eb4fede7632421c
#
_entry.id   bbfc2a0b8e77b6b86eb4fede7632421c
#
_cell.length_a   1.000
_cell.length_b   1.000
_cell.length_c   1.000
_cell.angle_alpha   90.00
_cell.angle_beta   90.00
_cell.angle_gamma   90.00
#
_symmetry.space_group_name_H-M   'P 1'
#
loop_
_entity.id
_entity.type
_entity.pdbx_description
1 polymer ?
#
loop_
_entity_poly.entity_id
_entity_poly.type
_entity_poly.pdbx_seq_one_letter_code
_entity_poly.pdbx_strand_id
1 'polypeptide(L)'
;YDGTGVENENLSVKYDGDLNESLPESIISKAEDGSLTIRFNRTGYIVNDGWEIEVSSYTLKPLSCGTVKAPSVNEKRELLGGSLNEKMLKVAVEAIGDRGSFVVDELSFGVTNSESLMNTKVYFTGTSDVFSPESQFGTEQTGDTPVFTGEQSISAPGTYYFWLTCDIRSDAAIGTALSFVQSGIKVNGNS
;
A
#
# COMPACT_ATOMS: atom_id res chain seq x y z
N TYR A 1 0.85 24.97 -17.69
CA TYR A 1 2.12 24.22 -17.64
C TYR A 1 2.34 23.72 -16.23
N ASP A 2 2.88 22.51 -16.12
CA ASP A 2 3.22 21.91 -14.83
C ASP A 2 4.75 22.00 -14.64
N GLY A 3 5.20 22.58 -13.53
CA GLY A 3 6.61 22.86 -13.26
C GLY A 3 7.00 24.34 -13.40
N THR A 4 8.29 24.62 -13.27
CA THR A 4 8.88 25.96 -13.22
C THR A 4 9.27 26.52 -14.58
N GLY A 5 8.46 26.36 -15.60
CA GLY A 5 8.76 26.92 -16.93
C GLY A 5 7.69 26.59 -17.95
N VAL A 6 7.72 27.35 -19.04
CA VAL A 6 6.75 27.17 -20.14
C VAL A 6 7.24 26.21 -21.22
N GLU A 7 8.37 25.58 -21.02
CA GLU A 7 9.09 24.80 -22.04
C GLU A 7 8.73 23.31 -22.02
N ASN A 8 8.07 22.85 -20.96
CA ASN A 8 7.66 21.44 -20.82
C ASN A 8 6.24 21.23 -21.33
N GLU A 9 6.06 21.21 -22.65
CA GLU A 9 4.75 21.06 -23.31
C GLU A 9 4.07 19.72 -23.01
N ASN A 10 4.80 18.70 -22.60
CA ASN A 10 4.26 17.36 -22.26
C ASN A 10 3.43 17.36 -20.96
N LEU A 11 3.63 18.35 -20.11
CA LEU A 11 2.91 18.52 -18.86
C LEU A 11 1.87 19.64 -18.91
N SER A 12 1.66 20.26 -20.09
CA SER A 12 0.75 21.39 -20.25
C SER A 12 -0.66 20.95 -20.60
N VAL A 13 -1.63 21.62 -20.01
CA VAL A 13 -3.03 21.56 -20.43
C VAL A 13 -3.42 22.93 -20.95
N LYS A 14 -4.04 22.98 -22.14
CA LYS A 14 -4.46 24.21 -22.77
C LYS A 14 -5.98 24.32 -22.70
N TYR A 15 -6.44 25.45 -22.25
CA TYR A 15 -7.86 25.83 -22.27
C TYR A 15 -8.05 27.00 -23.22
N ASP A 16 -8.91 26.84 -24.23
CA ASP A 16 -9.19 27.82 -25.27
C ASP A 16 -10.68 28.20 -25.33
N GLY A 17 -10.97 29.41 -25.81
CA GLY A 17 -12.32 29.87 -26.09
C GLY A 17 -13.01 30.57 -24.92
N ASP A 18 -14.35 30.59 -24.97
CA ASP A 18 -15.18 31.11 -23.87
C ASP A 18 -15.25 30.06 -22.75
N LEU A 19 -14.49 30.29 -21.69
CA LEU A 19 -14.30 29.34 -20.60
C LEU A 19 -15.28 29.53 -19.44
N ASN A 20 -16.26 30.43 -19.55
CA ASN A 20 -17.18 30.71 -18.44
C ASN A 20 -17.96 29.49 -17.93
N GLU A 21 -18.10 28.44 -18.78
CA GLU A 21 -18.82 27.21 -18.42
C GLU A 21 -17.92 25.95 -18.45
N SER A 22 -16.65 26.07 -18.83
CA SER A 22 -15.77 24.92 -19.08
C SER A 22 -14.43 24.92 -18.31
N LEU A 23 -14.22 25.87 -17.42
CA LEU A 23 -13.05 25.84 -16.54
C LEU A 23 -13.15 24.69 -15.54
N PRO A 24 -12.06 23.95 -15.33
CA PRO A 24 -12.03 22.96 -14.28
C PRO A 24 -12.19 23.62 -12.90
N GLU A 25 -12.87 22.96 -12.00
CA GLU A 25 -13.06 23.43 -10.62
C GLU A 25 -11.72 23.65 -9.90
N SER A 26 -10.70 22.85 -10.26
CA SER A 26 -9.33 23.00 -9.76
C SER A 26 -8.30 22.50 -10.77
N ILE A 27 -7.11 23.09 -10.74
CA ILE A 27 -5.92 22.60 -11.45
C ILE A 27 -4.86 22.25 -10.42
N ILE A 28 -4.47 20.98 -10.37
CA ILE A 28 -3.47 20.48 -9.43
C ILE A 28 -2.18 20.23 -10.18
N SER A 29 -1.05 20.75 -9.67
CA SER A 29 0.26 20.47 -10.23
C SER A 29 0.58 18.97 -10.15
N LYS A 30 1.17 18.46 -11.23
CA LYS A 30 1.75 17.10 -11.32
C LYS A 30 3.29 17.13 -11.26
N ALA A 31 3.90 18.31 -11.13
CA ALA A 31 5.33 18.44 -10.99
C ALA A 31 5.78 17.85 -9.63
N GLU A 32 6.96 17.19 -9.61
CA GLU A 32 7.49 16.57 -8.40
C GLU A 32 7.74 17.57 -7.27
N ASP A 33 8.08 18.82 -7.62
CA ASP A 33 8.29 19.92 -6.68
C ASP A 33 7.00 20.68 -6.34
N GLY A 34 5.86 20.28 -6.93
CA GLY A 34 4.56 20.92 -6.75
C GLY A 34 4.42 22.26 -7.48
N SER A 35 5.41 22.67 -8.31
CA SER A 35 5.35 23.92 -9.02
C SER A 35 4.28 23.92 -10.12
N LEU A 36 3.60 25.05 -10.31
CA LEU A 36 2.60 25.25 -11.34
C LEU A 36 2.86 26.60 -12.03
N THR A 37 2.98 26.59 -13.35
CA THR A 37 3.11 27.82 -14.14
C THR A 37 1.83 28.05 -14.92
N ILE A 38 1.20 29.19 -14.67
CA ILE A 38 0.00 29.61 -15.41
C ILE A 38 0.39 30.70 -16.39
N ARG A 39 0.10 30.50 -17.68
CA ARG A 39 0.36 31.47 -18.73
C ARG A 39 -0.93 31.91 -19.38
N PHE A 40 -1.19 33.20 -19.37
CA PHE A 40 -2.30 33.81 -20.07
C PHE A 40 -1.83 34.35 -21.41
N ASN A 41 -2.41 33.87 -22.52
CA ASN A 41 -2.22 34.42 -23.86
C ASN A 41 -3.50 35.12 -24.28
N ARG A 42 -3.38 36.41 -24.60
CA ARG A 42 -4.50 37.22 -25.13
C ARG A 42 -4.31 37.42 -26.62
N THR A 43 -5.32 37.05 -27.41
CA THR A 43 -5.40 37.39 -28.82
C THR A 43 -6.68 38.20 -29.03
N GLY A 44 -6.55 39.54 -29.20
CA GLY A 44 -7.69 40.43 -29.51
C GLY A 44 -7.98 41.52 -28.47
N TYR A 45 -8.82 42.47 -28.83
CA TYR A 45 -9.29 43.60 -28.02
C TYR A 45 -10.69 43.29 -27.46
N ILE A 46 -10.81 42.56 -26.38
CA ILE A 46 -12.06 42.42 -25.65
C ILE A 46 -11.85 42.98 -24.25
N VAL A 47 -12.68 43.92 -23.85
CA VAL A 47 -12.72 44.50 -22.52
C VAL A 47 -13.75 43.70 -21.74
N ASN A 48 -13.30 42.71 -20.97
CA ASN A 48 -14.12 41.97 -20.01
C ASN A 48 -13.55 42.16 -18.62
N ASP A 49 -14.38 41.91 -17.62
CA ASP A 49 -13.99 41.81 -16.22
C ASP A 49 -12.84 40.80 -16.09
N GLY A 50 -11.84 41.12 -15.26
CA GLY A 50 -10.59 40.38 -15.20
C GLY A 50 -10.73 38.92 -14.77
N TRP A 51 -9.58 38.30 -14.52
CA TRP A 51 -9.48 36.95 -14.00
C TRP A 51 -9.36 36.97 -12.47
N GLU A 52 -10.09 36.10 -11.83
CA GLU A 52 -9.90 35.82 -10.42
C GLU A 52 -9.38 34.37 -10.26
N ILE A 53 -8.25 34.20 -9.59
CA ILE A 53 -7.65 32.91 -9.32
C ILE A 53 -7.34 32.85 -7.82
N GLU A 54 -7.92 31.88 -7.15
CA GLU A 54 -7.50 31.51 -5.80
C GLU A 54 -6.36 30.51 -5.90
N VAL A 55 -5.19 30.87 -5.35
CA VAL A 55 -4.03 29.99 -5.27
C VAL A 55 -3.89 29.47 -3.85
N SER A 56 -4.12 28.18 -3.68
CA SER A 56 -3.83 27.48 -2.42
C SER A 56 -2.59 26.61 -2.56
N SER A 57 -1.74 26.60 -1.54
CA SER A 57 -0.59 25.70 -1.47
C SER A 57 -0.96 24.45 -0.70
N TYR A 58 -0.63 23.29 -1.24
CA TYR A 58 -0.74 22.00 -0.58
C TYR A 58 0.64 21.36 -0.46
N THR A 59 1.02 20.99 0.76
CA THR A 59 2.30 20.31 0.98
C THR A 59 2.09 18.81 0.82
N LEU A 60 2.65 18.22 -0.24
CA LEU A 60 2.65 16.79 -0.45
C LEU A 60 3.42 16.08 0.66
N LYS A 61 2.79 15.10 1.28
CA LYS A 61 3.41 14.28 2.32
C LYS A 61 4.03 13.04 1.69
N PRO A 62 5.27 12.69 2.05
CA PRO A 62 5.87 11.43 1.64
C PRO A 62 4.99 10.24 2.05
N LEU A 63 4.90 9.23 1.19
CA LEU A 63 4.21 8.00 1.51
C LEU A 63 4.97 7.28 2.63
N SER A 64 4.26 6.85 3.64
CA SER A 64 4.82 6.16 4.81
C SER A 64 3.87 5.08 5.32
N CYS A 65 4.43 4.12 6.04
CA CYS A 65 3.64 3.14 6.76
C CYS A 65 2.91 3.80 7.93
N GLY A 66 1.61 3.69 7.93
CA GLY A 66 0.73 4.14 9.01
C GLY A 66 0.45 3.01 10.01
N THR A 67 -0.84 2.74 10.25
CA THR A 67 -1.27 1.68 11.18
C THR A 67 -1.07 0.30 10.58
N VAL A 68 -0.55 -0.63 11.40
CA VAL A 68 -0.48 -2.06 11.07
C VAL A 68 -1.42 -2.82 12.00
N LYS A 69 -2.29 -3.67 11.44
CA LYS A 69 -3.24 -4.51 12.18
C LYS A 69 -3.10 -5.95 11.68
N ALA A 70 -3.11 -6.91 12.60
CA ALA A 70 -2.99 -8.32 12.27
C ALA A 70 -4.05 -9.17 13.00
N PRO A 71 -5.35 -9.00 12.70
CA PRO A 71 -6.38 -9.82 13.29
C PRO A 71 -6.25 -11.28 12.86
N SER A 72 -6.59 -12.20 13.76
CA SER A 72 -6.79 -13.60 13.43
C SER A 72 -7.92 -13.75 12.41
N VAL A 73 -7.69 -14.57 11.40
CA VAL A 73 -8.71 -14.86 10.37
C VAL A 73 -9.65 -15.98 10.82
N ASN A 74 -9.16 -16.87 11.65
CA ASN A 74 -9.88 -18.08 12.09
C ASN A 74 -9.77 -18.24 13.61
N GLU A 75 -10.59 -17.52 14.34
CA GLU A 75 -10.71 -17.75 15.77
C GLU A 75 -11.42 -19.09 16.01
N LYS A 76 -10.75 -20.00 16.74
CA LYS A 76 -11.32 -21.29 17.24
C LYS A 76 -11.89 -22.20 16.14
N ARG A 77 -11.17 -22.36 15.04
CA ARG A 77 -11.52 -23.33 13.99
C ARG A 77 -10.72 -24.64 14.17
N GLU A 78 -11.38 -25.78 13.96
CA GLU A 78 -10.69 -27.05 13.82
C GLU A 78 -9.98 -27.12 12.47
N LEU A 79 -8.70 -27.51 12.50
CA LEU A 79 -7.87 -27.71 11.32
C LEU A 79 -7.62 -29.21 11.12
N LEU A 80 -7.60 -29.63 9.87
CA LEU A 80 -7.35 -31.02 9.54
C LEU A 80 -5.84 -31.25 9.31
N GLY A 81 -5.32 -32.37 9.84
CA GLY A 81 -3.97 -32.82 9.50
C GLY A 81 -3.80 -32.95 7.99
N GLY A 82 -2.69 -32.42 7.45
CA GLY A 82 -2.38 -32.42 6.03
C GLY A 82 -3.00 -31.26 5.24
N SER A 83 -3.75 -30.34 5.89
CA SER A 83 -4.26 -29.14 5.23
C SER A 83 -3.12 -28.20 4.83
N LEU A 84 -3.26 -27.55 3.66
CA LEU A 84 -2.29 -26.62 3.11
C LEU A 84 -2.84 -25.20 3.04
N ASN A 85 -1.95 -24.21 3.21
CA ASN A 85 -2.26 -22.78 3.13
C ASN A 85 -3.44 -22.34 4.01
N GLU A 86 -3.53 -22.92 5.22
CA GLU A 86 -4.53 -22.52 6.20
C GLU A 86 -4.27 -21.09 6.66
N LYS A 87 -5.27 -20.20 6.49
CA LYS A 87 -5.14 -18.77 6.77
C LYS A 87 -5.20 -18.52 8.28
N MET A 88 -4.16 -17.92 8.85
CA MET A 88 -4.02 -17.66 10.27
C MET A 88 -4.18 -16.19 10.64
N LEU A 89 -3.42 -15.30 10.02
CA LEU A 89 -3.49 -13.85 10.24
C LEU A 89 -3.66 -13.10 8.92
N LYS A 90 -4.39 -12.00 8.97
CA LYS A 90 -4.46 -11.00 7.90
C LYS A 90 -3.78 -9.71 8.38
N VAL A 91 -2.54 -9.49 7.96
CA VAL A 91 -1.80 -8.28 8.28
C VAL A 91 -2.23 -7.18 7.31
N ALA A 92 -2.88 -6.15 7.81
CA ALA A 92 -3.28 -4.98 7.07
C ALA A 92 -2.31 -3.84 7.36
N VAL A 93 -1.63 -3.36 6.33
CA VAL A 93 -0.65 -2.27 6.36
C VAL A 93 -1.29 -1.06 5.71
N GLU A 94 -1.48 0.01 6.46
CA GLU A 94 -2.00 1.27 5.96
C GLU A 94 -0.85 2.11 5.39
N ALA A 95 -0.99 2.55 4.14
CA ALA A 95 -0.10 3.48 3.47
C ALA A 95 -0.74 4.88 3.47
N ILE A 96 -0.06 5.85 4.09
CA ILE A 96 -0.53 7.23 4.21
C ILE A 96 0.47 8.20 3.59
N GLY A 97 -0.03 9.20 2.90
CA GLY A 97 0.77 10.21 2.19
C GLY A 97 0.31 10.38 0.76
N ASP A 98 1.04 11.19 0.00
CA ASP A 98 0.59 11.67 -1.32
C ASP A 98 1.59 11.33 -2.43
N ARG A 99 2.87 11.07 -2.11
CA ARG A 99 3.93 10.81 -3.10
C ARG A 99 5.03 9.89 -2.59
N GLY A 100 5.76 9.30 -3.53
CA GLY A 100 6.88 8.41 -3.26
C GLY A 100 6.41 6.98 -3.01
N SER A 101 7.25 6.22 -2.35
CA SER A 101 7.00 4.83 -2.00
C SER A 101 7.73 4.46 -0.72
N PHE A 102 7.30 3.37 -0.09
CA PHE A 102 8.08 2.67 0.91
C PHE A 102 8.10 1.17 0.62
N VAL A 103 9.03 0.46 1.23
CA VAL A 103 9.20 -0.98 1.05
C VAL A 103 8.92 -1.67 2.37
N VAL A 104 8.10 -2.70 2.36
CA VAL A 104 8.01 -3.66 3.45
C VAL A 104 9.10 -4.70 3.24
N ASP A 105 10.06 -4.75 4.16
CA ASP A 105 11.27 -5.59 4.05
C ASP A 105 11.16 -6.89 4.86
N GLU A 106 10.42 -6.83 5.99
CA GLU A 106 10.33 -7.97 6.90
C GLU A 106 8.99 -8.00 7.61
N LEU A 107 8.48 -9.21 7.78
CA LEU A 107 7.36 -9.52 8.66
C LEU A 107 7.79 -10.65 9.60
N SER A 108 7.61 -10.46 10.91
CA SER A 108 7.95 -11.45 11.92
C SER A 108 6.72 -11.83 12.75
N PHE A 109 6.69 -13.10 13.17
CA PHE A 109 5.55 -13.67 13.88
C PHE A 109 6.02 -14.54 15.04
N GLY A 110 5.11 -14.74 16.01
CA GLY A 110 5.23 -15.78 17.03
C GLY A 110 4.21 -16.88 16.77
N VAL A 111 4.62 -18.11 16.91
CA VAL A 111 3.77 -19.31 16.70
C VAL A 111 3.92 -20.21 17.93
N THR A 112 2.81 -20.72 18.45
CA THR A 112 2.83 -21.75 19.50
C THR A 112 2.55 -23.11 18.90
N ASN A 113 3.21 -24.14 19.44
CA ASN A 113 3.11 -25.53 18.98
C ASN A 113 3.45 -25.71 17.49
N SER A 114 4.51 -25.01 17.04
CA SER A 114 4.96 -25.02 15.65
C SER A 114 5.39 -26.40 15.15
N GLU A 115 5.67 -27.33 16.05
CA GLU A 115 5.97 -28.73 15.74
C GLU A 115 4.82 -29.47 15.03
N SER A 116 3.59 -28.94 15.15
CA SER A 116 2.41 -29.43 14.41
C SER A 116 2.33 -28.91 12.97
N LEU A 117 3.23 -28.00 12.59
CA LEU A 117 3.28 -27.40 11.26
C LEU A 117 4.37 -28.03 10.40
N MET A 118 4.13 -28.12 9.11
CA MET A 118 5.17 -28.37 8.10
C MET A 118 5.98 -27.10 7.87
N ASN A 119 5.29 -25.99 7.65
CA ASN A 119 5.86 -24.66 7.43
C ASN A 119 4.81 -23.57 7.65
N THR A 120 5.29 -22.33 7.60
CA THR A 120 4.49 -21.11 7.50
C THR A 120 4.89 -20.33 6.26
N LYS A 121 3.96 -19.59 5.66
CA LYS A 121 4.15 -18.77 4.45
C LYS A 121 3.44 -17.44 4.60
N VAL A 122 3.95 -16.42 3.92
CA VAL A 122 3.25 -15.13 3.80
C VAL A 122 2.93 -14.88 2.33
N TYR A 123 1.72 -14.44 2.05
CA TYR A 123 1.27 -14.05 0.71
C TYR A 123 0.82 -12.60 0.71
N PHE A 124 1.18 -11.87 -0.35
CA PHE A 124 0.77 -10.49 -0.56
C PHE A 124 -0.36 -10.42 -1.59
N THR A 125 -1.45 -9.73 -1.27
CA THR A 125 -2.61 -9.60 -2.16
C THR A 125 -2.87 -8.16 -2.62
N GLY A 126 -1.89 -7.26 -2.43
CA GLY A 126 -2.06 -5.85 -2.77
C GLY A 126 -3.16 -5.21 -1.92
N THR A 127 -4.04 -4.47 -2.55
CA THR A 127 -5.20 -3.84 -1.89
C THR A 127 -6.42 -4.77 -1.79
N SER A 128 -6.34 -6.00 -2.29
CA SER A 128 -7.41 -6.98 -2.17
C SER A 128 -7.40 -7.62 -0.78
N ASP A 129 -8.50 -7.55 -0.07
CA ASP A 129 -8.72 -8.23 1.21
C ASP A 129 -9.18 -9.68 1.07
N VAL A 130 -9.13 -10.21 -0.16
CA VAL A 130 -9.41 -11.61 -0.49
C VAL A 130 -8.08 -12.36 -0.64
N PHE A 131 -7.96 -13.47 0.08
CA PHE A 131 -6.75 -14.32 0.02
C PHE A 131 -6.53 -14.92 -1.37
N SER A 132 -5.29 -14.84 -1.85
CA SER A 132 -4.76 -15.55 -3.01
C SER A 132 -3.34 -16.02 -2.73
N PRO A 133 -2.98 -17.28 -3.03
CA PRO A 133 -1.62 -17.80 -2.85
C PRO A 133 -0.71 -17.57 -4.07
N GLU A 134 -0.99 -16.56 -4.89
CA GLU A 134 -0.23 -16.31 -6.13
C GLU A 134 1.09 -15.56 -5.90
N SER A 135 1.14 -14.65 -4.91
CA SER A 135 2.31 -13.83 -4.65
C SER A 135 2.84 -14.08 -3.24
N GLN A 136 3.84 -14.96 -3.14
CA GLN A 136 4.48 -15.26 -1.86
C GLN A 136 5.50 -14.16 -1.51
N PHE A 137 5.42 -13.67 -0.27
CA PHE A 137 6.38 -12.74 0.31
C PHE A 137 7.46 -13.50 1.09
N GLY A 138 8.68 -13.41 0.62
CA GLY A 138 9.82 -14.15 1.19
C GLY A 138 9.76 -15.67 0.91
N THR A 139 10.48 -16.43 1.72
CA THR A 139 10.53 -17.90 1.66
C THR A 139 9.75 -18.51 2.81
N GLU A 140 9.27 -19.74 2.64
CA GLU A 140 8.62 -20.48 3.72
C GLU A 140 9.54 -20.64 4.92
N GLN A 141 8.96 -20.65 6.13
CA GLN A 141 9.65 -20.69 7.40
C GLN A 141 9.11 -21.81 8.28
N THR A 142 9.92 -22.22 9.26
CA THR A 142 9.56 -23.20 10.29
C THR A 142 9.91 -22.67 11.68
N GLY A 143 9.35 -23.27 12.73
CA GLY A 143 9.65 -22.94 14.13
C GLY A 143 8.75 -21.86 14.73
N ASP A 144 9.06 -21.47 15.96
CA ASP A 144 8.18 -20.66 16.82
C ASP A 144 8.25 -19.16 16.51
N THR A 145 9.30 -18.70 15.82
CA THR A 145 9.54 -17.28 15.51
C THR A 145 9.89 -17.08 14.04
N PRO A 146 8.97 -17.41 13.11
CA PRO A 146 9.23 -17.27 11.69
C PRO A 146 9.40 -15.79 11.30
N VAL A 147 10.44 -15.53 10.49
CA VAL A 147 10.78 -14.22 9.96
C VAL A 147 10.81 -14.29 8.43
N PHE A 148 9.96 -13.52 7.80
CA PHE A 148 9.85 -13.44 6.34
C PHE A 148 10.52 -12.16 5.86
N THR A 149 11.52 -12.31 5.03
CA THR A 149 12.23 -11.18 4.40
C THR A 149 11.91 -11.11 2.91
N GLY A 150 11.68 -9.90 2.42
CA GLY A 150 11.36 -9.66 1.01
C GLY A 150 11.46 -8.17 0.70
N GLU A 151 11.06 -7.78 -0.51
CA GLU A 151 11.03 -6.40 -0.96
C GLU A 151 9.67 -6.11 -1.59
N GLN A 152 8.69 -5.73 -0.75
CA GLN A 152 7.38 -5.35 -1.28
C GLN A 152 7.23 -3.84 -1.31
N SER A 153 7.34 -3.25 -2.50
CA SER A 153 7.14 -1.82 -2.71
C SER A 153 5.66 -1.45 -2.67
N ILE A 154 5.36 -0.38 -1.95
CA ILE A 154 4.03 0.24 -1.85
C ILE A 154 4.18 1.69 -2.32
N SER A 155 3.47 2.07 -3.40
CA SER A 155 3.64 3.34 -4.12
C SER A 155 2.37 4.19 -4.22
N ALA A 156 1.29 3.80 -3.54
CA ALA A 156 0.05 4.56 -3.49
C ALA A 156 -0.56 4.51 -2.09
N PRO A 157 -1.32 5.52 -1.65
CA PRO A 157 -2.06 5.46 -0.40
C PRO A 157 -3.16 4.38 -0.47
N GLY A 158 -3.44 3.75 0.67
CA GLY A 158 -4.43 2.69 0.78
C GLY A 158 -4.09 1.66 1.84
N THR A 159 -4.87 0.58 1.90
CA THR A 159 -4.60 -0.55 2.79
C THR A 159 -4.14 -1.74 1.97
N TYR A 160 -3.02 -2.31 2.37
CA TYR A 160 -2.36 -3.46 1.71
C TYR A 160 -2.38 -4.66 2.64
N TYR A 161 -2.55 -5.85 2.07
CA TYR A 161 -2.77 -7.06 2.85
C TYR A 161 -1.68 -8.11 2.62
N PHE A 162 -1.16 -8.62 3.74
CA PHE A 162 -0.31 -9.80 3.80
C PHE A 162 -1.04 -10.87 4.62
N TRP A 163 -0.97 -12.10 4.16
CA TRP A 163 -1.66 -13.23 4.77
C TRP A 163 -0.66 -14.25 5.28
N LEU A 164 -0.58 -14.42 6.59
CA LEU A 164 0.14 -15.54 7.19
C LEU A 164 -0.70 -16.79 7.05
N THR A 165 -0.13 -17.81 6.44
CA THR A 165 -0.71 -19.15 6.32
C THR A 165 0.21 -20.20 6.92
N CYS A 166 -0.32 -21.38 7.16
CA CYS A 166 0.48 -22.55 7.54
C CYS A 166 0.01 -23.80 6.83
N ASP A 167 0.91 -24.75 6.70
CA ASP A 167 0.64 -26.12 6.29
C ASP A 167 0.67 -27.02 7.52
N ILE A 168 -0.39 -27.78 7.76
CA ILE A 168 -0.53 -28.65 8.93
C ILE A 168 0.09 -30.01 8.64
N ARG A 169 0.88 -30.53 9.56
CA ARG A 169 1.40 -31.89 9.46
C ARG A 169 0.28 -32.93 9.45
N SER A 170 0.39 -33.94 8.63
CA SER A 170 -0.61 -35.03 8.59
C SER A 170 -0.63 -35.89 9.85
N ASP A 171 0.47 -35.87 10.62
CA ASP A 171 0.66 -36.55 11.88
C ASP A 171 0.53 -35.63 13.10
N ALA A 172 0.02 -34.42 12.94
CA ALA A 172 -0.22 -33.48 14.04
C ALA A 172 -1.14 -34.10 15.10
N ALA A 173 -0.80 -33.90 16.36
CA ALA A 173 -1.57 -34.46 17.48
C ALA A 173 -2.95 -33.79 17.56
N ILE A 174 -4.00 -34.63 17.70
CA ILE A 174 -5.36 -34.16 17.85
C ILE A 174 -5.51 -33.33 19.12
N GLY A 175 -6.18 -32.17 19.04
CA GLY A 175 -6.40 -31.30 20.20
C GLY A 175 -5.27 -30.31 20.45
N THR A 176 -4.22 -30.27 19.63
CA THR A 176 -3.17 -29.25 19.70
C THR A 176 -3.72 -27.89 19.34
N ALA A 177 -3.58 -26.92 20.26
CA ALA A 177 -4.00 -25.54 20.01
C ALA A 177 -2.85 -24.76 19.36
N LEU A 178 -3.10 -24.18 18.18
CA LEU A 178 -2.17 -23.28 17.48
C LEU A 178 -2.55 -21.83 17.78
N SER A 179 -1.55 -20.98 18.02
CA SER A 179 -1.74 -19.54 18.18
C SER A 179 -0.70 -18.81 17.36
N PHE A 180 -1.11 -17.73 16.73
CA PHE A 180 -0.28 -16.90 15.87
C PHE A 180 -0.41 -15.44 16.30
N VAL A 181 0.71 -14.74 16.36
CA VAL A 181 0.77 -13.30 16.66
C VAL A 181 1.79 -12.64 15.74
N GLN A 182 1.48 -11.46 15.21
CA GLN A 182 2.48 -10.62 14.56
C GLN A 182 3.38 -10.01 15.64
N SER A 183 4.69 -10.21 15.52
CA SER A 183 5.69 -9.71 16.46
C SER A 183 6.46 -8.48 15.94
N GLY A 184 6.49 -8.26 14.61
CA GLY A 184 7.17 -7.10 14.03
C GLY A 184 6.94 -6.92 12.54
N ILE A 185 7.29 -5.72 12.09
CA ILE A 185 7.38 -5.33 10.68
C ILE A 185 8.58 -4.40 10.52
N LYS A 186 9.35 -4.57 9.43
CA LYS A 186 10.36 -3.59 9.02
C LYS A 186 9.95 -2.93 7.73
N VAL A 187 10.15 -1.63 7.68
CA VAL A 187 9.84 -0.78 6.54
C VAL A 187 11.06 0.07 6.21
N ASN A 188 11.52 0.08 4.95
CA ASN A 188 12.73 0.77 4.51
C ASN A 188 13.96 0.45 5.39
N GLY A 189 14.09 -0.80 5.81
CA GLY A 189 15.17 -1.25 6.69
C GLY A 189 15.03 -0.80 8.17
N ASN A 190 13.96 -0.11 8.55
CA ASN A 190 13.69 0.33 9.92
C ASN A 190 12.55 -0.49 10.54
N SER A 191 12.68 -0.83 11.83
CA SER A 191 11.70 -1.61 12.62
C SER A 191 10.95 -0.72 13.61
#